data_164fcfdf3b510d13743a42c7a35c3bfb
#
_entry.id   164fcfdf3b510d13743a42c7a35c3bfb
#
_cell.length_a   1.000
_cell.length_b   1.000
_cell.length_c   1.000
_cell.angle_alpha   90.00
_cell.angle_beta   90.00
_cell.angle_gamma   90.00
#
_symmetry.space_group_name_H-M   'P 1'
#
loop_
_entity.id
_entity.type
_entity.pdbx_description
1 polymer ?
#
loop_
_entity_poly.entity_id
_entity_poly.type
_entity_poly.pdbx_seq_one_letter_code
_entity_poly.pdbx_strand_id
1 'polypeptide(L)'
;FYQVVGLVKPDEGEVFLSDTDITKEPMYKRAQMGIGYLPQEASVFRKLSVEDNISAVLEMTKLKKAEQKQKLEELLNEFRLQHVRKNNGDTLSGGERRRTEIARALAVSPKFILLDEPFAGVDPIAVEDIQSIVAKLKYKNIGILITDHNVNETLSICDRAYLLIDGKIFK
;
A
#
# COMPACT_ATOMS: atom_id res chain seq x y z
N PHE A 1 -2.61 -11.97 -5.48
CA PHE A 1 -2.21 -10.56 -5.61
C PHE A 1 -1.53 -10.26 -6.93
N TYR A 2 -0.49 -11.00 -7.32
CA TYR A 2 0.29 -10.72 -8.53
C TYR A 2 -0.54 -10.65 -9.82
N GLN A 3 -1.59 -11.46 -9.93
CA GLN A 3 -2.52 -11.39 -11.05
C GLN A 3 -3.37 -10.12 -11.01
N VAL A 4 -3.80 -9.68 -9.82
CA VAL A 4 -4.62 -8.46 -9.65
C VAL A 4 -3.82 -7.20 -9.94
N VAL A 5 -2.55 -7.13 -9.51
CA VAL A 5 -1.69 -5.96 -9.80
C VAL A 5 -1.10 -5.99 -11.22
N GLY A 6 -1.16 -7.11 -11.93
CA GLY A 6 -0.68 -7.24 -13.30
C GLY A 6 0.80 -7.60 -13.43
N LEU A 7 1.39 -8.19 -12.37
CA LEU A 7 2.74 -8.77 -12.42
C LEU A 7 2.76 -10.14 -13.09
N VAL A 8 1.68 -10.91 -12.95
CA VAL A 8 1.48 -12.23 -13.57
C VAL A 8 0.16 -12.21 -14.30
N LYS A 9 0.12 -12.76 -15.50
CA LYS A 9 -1.14 -12.96 -16.25
C LYS A 9 -1.88 -14.17 -15.68
N PRO A 10 -3.23 -14.10 -15.51
CA PRO A 10 -4.01 -15.28 -15.21
C PRO A 10 -4.02 -16.23 -16.42
N ASP A 11 -4.00 -17.53 -16.16
CA ASP A 11 -4.16 -18.55 -17.21
C ASP A 11 -5.60 -18.57 -17.71
N GLU A 12 -6.56 -18.42 -16.78
CA GLU A 12 -7.99 -18.34 -17.04
C GLU A 12 -8.63 -17.30 -16.12
N GLY A 13 -9.84 -16.84 -16.48
CA GLY A 13 -10.59 -15.86 -15.72
C GLY A 13 -10.25 -14.43 -16.07
N GLU A 14 -10.94 -13.51 -15.43
CA GLU A 14 -10.89 -12.08 -15.71
C GLU A 14 -10.73 -11.27 -14.43
N VAL A 15 -10.09 -10.12 -14.53
CA VAL A 15 -9.92 -9.17 -13.44
C VAL A 15 -10.64 -7.87 -13.79
N PHE A 16 -11.59 -7.49 -12.93
CA PHE A 16 -12.34 -6.24 -13.09
C PHE A 16 -12.00 -5.24 -12.01
N LEU A 17 -11.92 -3.98 -12.39
CA LEU A 17 -11.93 -2.84 -11.49
C LEU A 17 -13.25 -2.10 -11.70
N SER A 18 -14.19 -2.27 -10.75
CA SER A 18 -15.60 -1.92 -10.96
C SER A 18 -16.13 -2.60 -12.23
N ASP A 19 -16.64 -1.86 -13.19
CA ASP A 19 -17.19 -2.41 -14.46
C ASP A 19 -16.14 -2.47 -15.59
N THR A 20 -14.88 -2.17 -15.30
CA THR A 20 -13.81 -2.15 -16.30
C THR A 20 -12.98 -3.41 -16.26
N ASP A 21 -12.92 -4.16 -17.36
CA ASP A 21 -12.00 -5.28 -17.50
C ASP A 21 -10.55 -4.77 -17.60
N ILE A 22 -9.72 -5.17 -16.66
CA ILE A 22 -8.31 -4.81 -16.59
C ILE A 22 -7.38 -6.00 -16.80
N THR A 23 -7.91 -7.15 -17.19
CA THR A 23 -7.17 -8.43 -17.30
C THR A 23 -5.90 -8.29 -18.14
N LYS A 24 -5.98 -7.57 -19.27
CA LYS A 24 -4.87 -7.38 -20.21
C LYS A 24 -4.05 -6.12 -19.93
N GLU A 25 -4.48 -5.28 -18.98
CA GLU A 25 -3.79 -4.02 -18.69
C GLU A 25 -2.50 -4.29 -17.90
N PRO A 26 -1.37 -3.69 -18.29
CA PRO A 26 -0.12 -3.83 -17.57
C PRO A 26 -0.16 -3.11 -16.22
N MET A 27 0.73 -3.49 -15.30
CA MET A 27 0.77 -2.98 -13.92
C MET A 27 0.72 -1.45 -13.84
N TYR A 28 1.50 -0.74 -14.67
CA TYR A 28 1.53 0.73 -14.61
C TYR A 28 0.20 1.38 -14.96
N LYS A 29 -0.56 0.80 -15.90
CA LYS A 29 -1.90 1.29 -16.23
C LYS A 29 -2.88 1.02 -15.10
N ARG A 30 -2.83 -0.16 -14.47
CA ARG A 30 -3.65 -0.48 -13.30
C ARG A 30 -3.37 0.48 -12.14
N ALA A 31 -2.10 0.85 -11.94
CA ALA A 31 -1.72 1.88 -10.98
C ALA A 31 -2.34 3.26 -11.32
N GLN A 32 -2.30 3.67 -12.60
CA GLN A 32 -2.95 4.90 -13.06
C GLN A 32 -4.47 4.88 -12.92
N MET A 33 -5.09 3.70 -12.96
CA MET A 33 -6.53 3.51 -12.72
C MET A 33 -6.90 3.54 -11.23
N GLY A 34 -5.91 3.58 -10.34
CA GLY A 34 -6.09 3.74 -8.92
C GLY A 34 -5.85 2.49 -8.08
N ILE A 35 -5.10 1.51 -8.57
CA ILE A 35 -4.69 0.34 -7.78
C ILE A 35 -3.32 0.60 -7.17
N GLY A 36 -3.25 0.74 -5.84
CA GLY A 36 -2.02 0.74 -5.07
C GLY A 36 -1.61 -0.67 -4.67
N TYR A 37 -0.31 -0.93 -4.57
CA TYR A 37 0.21 -2.21 -4.12
C TYR A 37 1.36 -2.02 -3.15
N LEU A 38 1.27 -2.71 -2.02
CA LEU A 38 2.31 -2.76 -1.00
C LEU A 38 2.79 -4.22 -0.88
N PRO A 39 3.96 -4.56 -1.42
CA PRO A 39 4.49 -5.91 -1.38
C PRO A 39 4.88 -6.33 0.04
N GLN A 40 5.02 -7.64 0.24
CA GLN A 40 5.53 -8.23 1.48
C GLN A 40 6.97 -7.79 1.73
N GLU A 41 7.81 -7.84 0.69
CA GLU A 41 9.21 -7.41 0.80
C GLU A 41 9.35 -5.89 0.88
N ALA A 42 10.38 -5.44 1.60
CA ALA A 42 10.69 -4.02 1.74
C ALA A 42 10.93 -3.37 0.38
N SER A 43 10.08 -2.40 0.04
CA SER A 43 10.09 -1.69 -1.25
C SER A 43 10.65 -0.27 -1.17
N VAL A 44 11.09 0.18 0.01
CA VAL A 44 11.66 1.52 0.20
C VAL A 44 12.94 1.69 -0.62
N PHE A 45 13.10 2.84 -1.24
CA PHE A 45 14.38 3.21 -1.89
C PHE A 45 15.42 3.50 -0.82
N ARG A 46 16.29 2.54 -0.58
CA ARG A 46 17.21 2.51 0.58
C ARG A 46 18.12 3.73 0.68
N LYS A 47 18.57 4.27 -0.46
CA LYS A 47 19.50 5.41 -0.53
C LYS A 47 18.84 6.77 -0.68
N LEU A 48 17.52 6.80 -0.74
CA LEU A 48 16.75 8.03 -0.72
C LEU A 48 16.26 8.32 0.71
N SER A 49 16.11 9.59 1.04
CA SER A 49 15.47 10.01 2.27
C SER A 49 13.99 9.63 2.27
N VAL A 50 13.33 9.68 3.43
CA VAL A 50 11.88 9.46 3.55
C VAL A 50 11.13 10.42 2.66
N GLU A 51 11.45 11.73 2.70
CA GLU A 51 10.78 12.72 1.85
C GLU A 51 11.03 12.49 0.37
N ASP A 52 12.24 12.06 -0.02
CA ASP A 52 12.56 11.77 -1.43
C ASP A 52 11.87 10.49 -1.91
N ASN A 53 11.70 9.49 -1.05
CA ASN A 53 10.91 8.29 -1.35
C ASN A 53 9.47 8.62 -1.74
N ILE A 54 8.85 9.57 -1.03
CA ILE A 54 7.47 10.01 -1.29
C ILE A 54 7.44 10.97 -2.50
N SER A 55 8.38 11.92 -2.55
CA SER A 55 8.46 12.92 -3.62
C SER A 55 8.67 12.29 -4.99
N ALA A 56 9.51 11.24 -5.09
CA ALA A 56 9.76 10.53 -6.34
C ALA A 56 8.46 9.99 -6.99
N VAL A 57 7.50 9.56 -6.15
CA VAL A 57 6.19 9.09 -6.64
C VAL A 57 5.26 10.25 -6.95
N LEU A 58 5.29 11.31 -6.15
CA LEU A 58 4.50 12.52 -6.42
C LEU A 58 4.88 13.18 -7.75
N GLU A 59 6.16 13.15 -8.14
CA GLU A 59 6.63 13.66 -9.44
C GLU A 59 6.04 12.90 -10.63
N MET A 60 5.63 11.64 -10.45
CA MET A 60 4.96 10.84 -11.47
C MET A 60 3.47 11.19 -11.62
N THR A 61 2.92 12.02 -10.73
CA THR A 61 1.53 12.45 -10.77
C THR A 61 1.35 13.68 -11.68
N LYS A 62 0.09 14.03 -11.97
CA LYS A 62 -0.26 15.25 -12.71
C LYS A 62 -0.35 16.50 -11.81
N LEU A 63 -0.03 16.38 -10.52
CA LEU A 63 -0.08 17.48 -9.56
C LEU A 63 0.98 18.54 -9.90
N LYS A 64 0.63 19.81 -9.71
CA LYS A 64 1.59 20.92 -9.81
C LYS A 64 2.59 20.87 -8.65
N LYS A 65 3.76 21.43 -8.80
CA LYS A 65 4.82 21.40 -7.76
C LYS A 65 4.35 21.89 -6.39
N ALA A 66 3.51 22.90 -6.34
CA ALA A 66 2.95 23.40 -5.08
C ALA A 66 2.04 22.36 -4.40
N GLU A 67 1.20 21.68 -5.18
CA GLU A 67 0.30 20.60 -4.71
C GLU A 67 1.10 19.38 -4.27
N GLN A 68 2.17 19.03 -5.01
CA GLN A 68 3.08 17.94 -4.62
C GLN A 68 3.73 18.21 -3.26
N LYS A 69 4.21 19.44 -3.04
CA LYS A 69 4.81 19.85 -1.77
C LYS A 69 3.79 19.80 -0.62
N GLN A 70 2.59 20.29 -0.85
CA GLN A 70 1.51 20.20 0.14
C GLN A 70 1.19 18.74 0.48
N LYS A 71 1.01 17.91 -0.53
CA LYS A 71 0.73 16.48 -0.35
C LYS A 71 1.83 15.74 0.38
N LEU A 72 3.10 16.07 0.11
CA LEU A 72 4.24 15.55 0.85
C LEU A 72 4.15 15.87 2.34
N GLU A 73 3.89 17.15 2.70
CA GLU A 73 3.77 17.56 4.11
C GLU A 73 2.57 16.85 4.79
N GLU A 74 1.44 16.74 4.10
CA GLU A 74 0.28 16.00 4.60
C GLU A 74 0.62 14.54 4.91
N LEU A 75 1.29 13.84 3.99
CA LEU A 75 1.69 12.45 4.18
C LEU A 75 2.72 12.29 5.30
N LEU A 76 3.73 13.15 5.37
CA LEU A 76 4.74 13.12 6.43
C LEU A 76 4.11 13.30 7.82
N ASN A 77 3.14 14.19 7.95
CA ASN A 77 2.40 14.42 9.20
C ASN A 77 1.47 13.26 9.53
N GLU A 78 0.68 12.81 8.57
CA GLU A 78 -0.31 11.74 8.74
C GLU A 78 0.34 10.43 9.22
N PHE A 79 1.51 10.11 8.63
CA PHE A 79 2.27 8.89 8.95
C PHE A 79 3.32 9.07 10.03
N ARG A 80 3.35 10.25 10.70
CA ARG A 80 4.30 10.57 11.77
C ARG A 80 5.76 10.35 11.35
N LEU A 81 6.12 10.83 10.16
CA LEU A 81 7.44 10.65 9.56
C LEU A 81 8.30 11.92 9.60
N GLN A 82 7.82 13.03 10.18
CA GLN A 82 8.53 14.31 10.21
C GLN A 82 9.91 14.20 10.87
N HIS A 83 10.02 13.46 11.97
CA HIS A 83 11.27 13.32 12.74
C HIS A 83 12.35 12.53 11.99
N VAL A 84 11.97 11.69 11.01
CA VAL A 84 12.88 10.90 10.17
C VAL A 84 12.90 11.34 8.71
N ARG A 85 12.27 12.47 8.37
CA ARG A 85 12.06 12.89 6.97
C ARG A 85 13.34 12.93 6.14
N LYS A 86 14.48 13.27 6.76
CA LYS A 86 15.80 13.34 6.12
C LYS A 86 16.62 12.06 6.25
N ASN A 87 16.13 11.05 6.98
CA ASN A 87 16.83 9.78 7.14
C ASN A 87 16.68 8.93 5.88
N ASN A 88 17.76 8.24 5.50
CA ASN A 88 17.72 7.30 4.38
C ASN A 88 16.90 6.05 4.73
N GLY A 89 16.28 5.45 3.71
CA GLY A 89 15.44 4.26 3.86
C GLY A 89 16.13 3.06 4.52
N ASP A 90 17.46 2.93 4.39
CA ASP A 90 18.24 1.85 5.00
C ASP A 90 18.50 2.05 6.51
N THR A 91 18.25 3.24 7.04
CA THR A 91 18.45 3.57 8.46
C THR A 91 17.16 3.53 9.29
N LEU A 92 16.03 3.30 8.64
CA LEU A 92 14.71 3.29 9.28
C LEU A 92 14.46 2.01 10.08
N SER A 93 13.78 2.14 11.22
CA SER A 93 13.17 1.00 11.90
C SER A 93 12.14 0.29 11.01
N GLY A 94 11.75 -0.94 11.35
CA GLY A 94 10.74 -1.68 10.60
C GLY A 94 9.42 -0.92 10.45
N GLY A 95 8.93 -0.33 11.56
CA GLY A 95 7.70 0.46 11.56
C GLY A 95 7.81 1.75 10.75
N GLU A 96 8.91 2.50 10.88
CA GLU A 96 9.13 3.73 10.09
C GLU A 96 9.22 3.43 8.60
N ARG A 97 9.92 2.35 8.25
CA ARG A 97 10.02 1.87 6.87
C ARG A 97 8.64 1.53 6.31
N ARG A 98 7.83 0.74 7.06
CA ARG A 98 6.49 0.36 6.61
C ARG A 98 5.57 1.55 6.46
N ARG A 99 5.60 2.52 7.39
CA ARG A 99 4.86 3.78 7.27
C ARG A 99 5.28 4.59 6.04
N THR A 100 6.59 4.63 5.74
CA THR A 100 7.11 5.31 4.53
C THR A 100 6.60 4.65 3.25
N GLU A 101 6.59 3.32 3.19
CA GLU A 101 6.08 2.56 2.06
C GLU A 101 4.58 2.78 1.83
N ILE A 102 3.79 2.79 2.90
CA ILE A 102 2.35 3.09 2.81
C ILE A 102 2.12 4.54 2.37
N ALA A 103 2.83 5.51 2.96
CA ALA A 103 2.74 6.91 2.56
C ALA A 103 3.06 7.11 1.08
N ARG A 104 4.10 6.41 0.59
CA ARG A 104 4.47 6.39 -0.82
C ARG A 104 3.37 5.80 -1.71
N ALA A 105 2.76 4.68 -1.30
CA ALA A 105 1.66 4.08 -2.05
C ALA A 105 0.43 5.00 -2.12
N LEU A 106 0.21 5.83 -1.10
CA LEU A 106 -0.90 6.78 -1.04
C LEU A 106 -0.62 8.10 -1.78
N ALA A 107 0.63 8.37 -2.14
CA ALA A 107 1.00 9.58 -2.88
C ALA A 107 0.24 9.73 -4.22
N VAL A 108 -0.09 8.60 -4.87
CA VAL A 108 -0.88 8.57 -6.12
C VAL A 108 -2.40 8.63 -5.89
N SER A 109 -2.86 8.77 -4.63
CA SER A 109 -4.28 8.79 -4.26
C SER A 109 -5.07 7.60 -4.83
N PRO A 110 -4.69 6.35 -4.47
CA PRO A 110 -5.33 5.16 -5.02
C PRO A 110 -6.80 5.05 -4.58
N LYS A 111 -7.61 4.38 -5.40
CA LYS A 111 -8.99 3.99 -5.04
C LYS A 111 -9.01 2.68 -4.26
N PHE A 112 -8.07 1.80 -4.56
CA PHE A 112 -7.87 0.52 -3.90
C PHE A 112 -6.39 0.33 -3.58
N ILE A 113 -6.10 -0.29 -2.43
CA ILE A 113 -4.75 -0.67 -2.05
C ILE A 113 -4.72 -2.15 -1.66
N LEU A 114 -3.75 -2.86 -2.21
CA LEU A 114 -3.47 -4.26 -1.88
C LEU A 114 -2.27 -4.31 -0.93
N LEU A 115 -2.47 -4.89 0.23
CA LEU A 115 -1.47 -5.04 1.29
C LEU A 115 -1.11 -6.51 1.41
N ASP A 116 0.10 -6.87 0.98
CA ASP A 116 0.59 -8.24 0.99
C ASP A 116 1.39 -8.49 2.27
N GLU A 117 0.85 -9.32 3.14
CA GLU A 117 1.38 -9.65 4.46
C GLU A 117 1.91 -8.42 5.25
N PRO A 118 1.07 -7.39 5.49
CA PRO A 118 1.51 -6.15 6.12
C PRO A 118 2.03 -6.33 7.55
N PHE A 119 1.68 -7.41 8.22
CA PHE A 119 2.10 -7.71 9.59
C PHE A 119 3.30 -8.67 9.68
N ALA A 120 3.79 -9.19 8.55
CA ALA A 120 4.90 -10.13 8.53
C ALA A 120 6.21 -9.48 9.03
N GLY A 121 6.81 -10.08 10.07
CA GLY A 121 8.08 -9.63 10.62
C GLY A 121 8.05 -8.26 11.29
N VAL A 122 6.87 -7.79 11.68
CA VAL A 122 6.66 -6.50 12.35
C VAL A 122 6.51 -6.74 13.86
N ASP A 123 7.08 -5.85 14.67
CA ASP A 123 6.90 -5.92 16.13
C ASP A 123 5.46 -5.56 16.53
N PRO A 124 4.98 -6.02 17.72
CA PRO A 124 3.59 -5.81 18.13
C PRO A 124 3.14 -4.35 18.18
N ILE A 125 4.03 -3.42 18.53
CA ILE A 125 3.71 -1.99 18.62
C ILE A 125 3.46 -1.45 17.20
N ALA A 126 4.29 -1.86 16.25
CA ALA A 126 4.14 -1.45 14.86
C ALA A 126 2.92 -2.12 14.17
N VAL A 127 2.47 -3.28 14.64
CA VAL A 127 1.20 -3.90 14.20
C VAL A 127 0.02 -2.99 14.53
N GLU A 128 -0.08 -2.47 15.76
CA GLU A 128 -1.14 -1.52 16.16
C GLU A 128 -1.11 -0.23 15.31
N ASP A 129 0.09 0.29 15.02
CA ASP A 129 0.26 1.43 14.13
C ASP A 129 -0.30 1.15 12.73
N ILE A 130 0.01 -0.02 12.15
CA ILE A 130 -0.49 -0.42 10.83
C ILE A 130 -2.02 -0.59 10.84
N GLN A 131 -2.57 -1.24 11.88
CA GLN A 131 -4.02 -1.37 12.05
C GLN A 131 -4.71 0.00 12.11
N SER A 132 -4.14 0.95 12.87
CA SER A 132 -4.65 2.32 12.95
C SER A 132 -4.62 3.03 11.58
N ILE A 133 -3.56 2.80 10.79
CA ILE A 133 -3.45 3.34 9.43
C ILE A 133 -4.53 2.75 8.53
N VAL A 134 -4.71 1.43 8.52
CA VAL A 134 -5.74 0.74 7.72
C VAL A 134 -7.14 1.27 8.08
N ALA A 135 -7.44 1.43 9.36
CA ALA A 135 -8.70 2.02 9.80
C ALA A 135 -8.91 3.43 9.23
N LYS A 136 -7.88 4.29 9.25
CA LYS A 136 -7.96 5.64 8.65
C LYS A 136 -8.19 5.61 7.14
N LEU A 137 -7.57 4.67 6.41
CA LEU A 137 -7.77 4.53 4.97
C LEU A 137 -9.22 4.16 4.62
N LYS A 138 -9.88 3.35 5.44
CA LYS A 138 -11.32 3.04 5.30
C LYS A 138 -12.17 4.31 5.37
N TYR A 139 -11.89 5.21 6.31
CA TYR A 139 -12.58 6.51 6.41
C TYR A 139 -12.38 7.40 5.16
N LYS A 140 -11.30 7.22 4.43
CA LYS A 140 -11.03 7.92 3.16
C LYS A 140 -11.71 7.27 1.94
N ASN A 141 -12.58 6.29 2.15
CA ASN A 141 -13.23 5.50 1.10
C ASN A 141 -12.23 4.79 0.16
N ILE A 142 -11.06 4.41 0.67
CA ILE A 142 -10.11 3.58 -0.05
C ILE A 142 -10.45 2.12 0.20
N GLY A 143 -10.71 1.36 -0.85
CA GLY A 143 -10.89 -0.08 -0.75
C GLY A 143 -9.56 -0.77 -0.39
N ILE A 144 -9.59 -1.70 0.56
CA ILE A 144 -8.37 -2.37 1.03
C ILE A 144 -8.55 -3.87 0.90
N LEU A 145 -7.59 -4.52 0.25
CA LEU A 145 -7.47 -5.97 0.20
C LEU A 145 -6.18 -6.37 0.91
N ILE A 146 -6.30 -7.24 1.92
CA ILE A 146 -5.18 -7.70 2.74
C ILE A 146 -5.05 -9.20 2.59
N THR A 147 -3.83 -9.70 2.39
CA THR A 147 -3.46 -11.10 2.66
C THR A 147 -2.54 -11.12 3.87
N ASP A 148 -2.80 -12.00 4.81
CA ASP A 148 -1.91 -12.23 5.95
C ASP A 148 -2.21 -13.59 6.59
N HIS A 149 -1.22 -14.16 7.24
CA HIS A 149 -1.34 -15.36 8.05
C HIS A 149 -1.59 -15.05 9.54
N ASN A 150 -1.43 -13.80 9.97
CA ASN A 150 -1.78 -13.31 11.31
C ASN A 150 -3.29 -13.08 11.40
N VAL A 151 -4.03 -14.15 11.68
CA VAL A 151 -5.49 -14.19 11.59
C VAL A 151 -6.16 -13.17 12.52
N ASN A 152 -5.71 -13.09 13.78
CA ASN A 152 -6.34 -12.22 14.78
C ASN A 152 -6.21 -10.74 14.42
N GLU A 153 -4.99 -10.31 14.06
CA GLU A 153 -4.66 -8.94 13.67
C GLU A 153 -5.44 -8.53 12.42
N THR A 154 -5.54 -9.45 11.45
CA THR A 154 -6.24 -9.20 10.19
C THR A 154 -7.75 -9.13 10.38
N LEU A 155 -8.35 -10.09 11.08
CA LEU A 155 -9.80 -10.11 11.30
C LEU A 155 -10.30 -8.91 12.10
N SER A 156 -9.47 -8.36 13.00
CA SER A 156 -9.85 -7.19 13.82
C SER A 156 -10.11 -5.92 13.00
N ILE A 157 -9.58 -5.83 11.78
CA ILE A 157 -9.67 -4.64 10.90
C ILE A 157 -10.46 -4.86 9.62
N CYS A 158 -10.83 -6.11 9.31
CA CYS A 158 -11.55 -6.46 8.10
C CYS A 158 -13.07 -6.44 8.29
N ASP A 159 -13.80 -5.98 7.27
CA ASP A 159 -15.28 -6.08 7.22
C ASP A 159 -15.71 -7.44 6.68
N ARG A 160 -14.85 -8.10 5.91
CA ARG A 160 -15.08 -9.40 5.29
C ARG A 160 -13.77 -10.15 5.16
N ALA A 161 -13.79 -11.44 5.41
CA ALA A 161 -12.65 -12.32 5.24
C ALA A 161 -12.99 -13.51 4.36
N TYR A 162 -12.00 -13.98 3.61
CA TYR A 162 -12.08 -15.20 2.81
C TYR A 162 -10.92 -16.11 3.21
N LEU A 163 -11.24 -17.36 3.49
CA LEU A 163 -10.24 -18.38 3.76
C LEU A 163 -9.83 -19.03 2.44
N LEU A 164 -8.54 -18.99 2.12
CA LEU A 164 -7.97 -19.60 0.92
C LEU A 164 -7.17 -20.85 1.33
N ILE A 165 -7.58 -22.01 0.84
CA ILE A 165 -6.89 -23.29 1.09
C ILE A 165 -6.70 -23.99 -0.27
N ASP A 166 -5.46 -24.39 -0.57
CA ASP A 166 -5.10 -25.09 -1.81
C ASP A 166 -5.65 -24.42 -3.08
N GLY A 167 -5.58 -23.09 -3.13
CA GLY A 167 -6.05 -22.29 -4.25
C GLY A 167 -7.58 -22.15 -4.36
N LYS A 168 -8.34 -22.61 -3.38
CA LYS A 168 -9.81 -22.53 -3.34
C LYS A 168 -10.27 -21.65 -2.19
N ILE A 169 -11.32 -20.85 -2.46
CA ILE A 169 -11.96 -20.04 -1.43
C ILE A 169 -12.95 -20.91 -0.66
N PHE A 170 -12.76 -20.95 0.66
CA PHE A 170 -13.74 -21.48 1.61
C PHE A 170 -14.49 -20.29 2.23
N LYS A 171 -15.80 -20.46 2.33
CA LYS A 171 -16.64 -19.47 3.02
C LYS A 171 -16.54 -19.67 4.53
#